data_f8b0d5dff71e457bd9e43aedb8c78bf1
#
_entry.id   f8b0d5dff71e457bd9e43aedb8c78bf1
#
_cell.length_a   1.000
_cell.length_b   1.000
_cell.length_c   1.000
_cell.angle_alpha   90.00
_cell.angle_beta   90.00
_cell.angle_gamma   90.00
#
_symmetry.space_group_name_H-M   'P 1'
#
loop_
_entity.id
_entity.type
_entity.pdbx_description
1 polymer ?
#
loop_
_entity_poly.entity_id
_entity_poly.type
_entity_poly.pdbx_seq_one_letter_code
_entity_poly.pdbx_strand_id
1 'polypeptide(L)'
;MLQLLAAASPIDHVVDWPIFSANGWWILTNHMVMMLLAALLMVLIFPAITRHYADGKSVPTGSRNFLEAIMVYIRNDVVKPVLGDKTDNYISYLWTLFFFILFCNILGLLPIDLLTGKILGLGHHGNGIYGTATSNFWVTATLAVVAFVVIQLTGIKNLGIAGWAKHFLGGAPVFLAPIMIPVEILGMLVKPFSLAVRLAANMTAGHILLAVVIGFVAMATSGIGMTGGFLVGIPSVLGAVGIMVLELFVAVLQAYLFTFLTTLFIGQMAAHHGHDDPHHDENPGHPQAVSGH
;
A
#
# COMPACT_ATOMS: atom_id res chain seq x y z
N MET A 1 -36.92 -9.05 13.50
CA MET A 1 -36.11 -7.83 13.53
C MET A 1 -34.90 -7.95 14.46
N LEU A 2 -35.04 -8.49 15.67
CA LEU A 2 -33.91 -8.81 16.58
C LEU A 2 -32.94 -9.88 16.01
N GLN A 3 -33.43 -10.86 15.24
CA GLN A 3 -32.59 -11.87 14.59
C GLN A 3 -31.76 -11.31 13.41
N LEU A 4 -32.17 -10.21 12.77
CA LEU A 4 -31.40 -9.51 11.75
C LEU A 4 -30.26 -8.67 12.34
N LEU A 5 -30.39 -8.23 13.59
CA LEU A 5 -29.34 -7.48 14.31
C LEU A 5 -28.36 -8.40 15.05
N ALA A 6 -28.75 -9.65 15.30
CA ALA A 6 -27.86 -10.70 15.84
C ALA A 6 -27.04 -11.40 14.75
N ALA A 7 -27.28 -11.14 13.48
CA ALA A 7 -26.76 -11.94 12.36
C ALA A 7 -25.41 -11.47 11.80
N ALA A 8 -24.90 -10.32 12.19
CA ALA A 8 -23.55 -9.93 11.79
C ALA A 8 -22.76 -9.44 13.01
N SER A 9 -21.90 -10.30 13.55
CA SER A 9 -20.94 -9.81 14.51
C SER A 9 -20.03 -8.79 13.81
N PRO A 10 -19.58 -7.73 14.48
CA PRO A 10 -18.62 -6.77 13.90
C PRO A 10 -17.36 -7.44 13.33
N ILE A 11 -17.08 -8.65 13.79
CA ILE A 11 -15.92 -9.47 13.39
C ILE A 11 -16.16 -10.15 12.04
N ASP A 12 -17.40 -10.41 11.64
CA ASP A 12 -17.72 -11.11 10.39
C ASP A 12 -17.24 -10.33 9.15
N HIS A 13 -17.11 -9.00 9.23
CA HIS A 13 -16.57 -8.14 8.17
C HIS A 13 -15.05 -8.23 8.02
N VAL A 14 -14.36 -8.84 8.96
CA VAL A 14 -12.90 -8.93 9.00
C VAL A 14 -12.41 -10.35 8.73
N VAL A 15 -13.27 -11.34 9.02
CA VAL A 15 -12.92 -12.76 8.84
C VAL A 15 -13.01 -13.16 7.38
N ASP A 16 -11.98 -13.84 6.89
CA ASP A 16 -11.95 -14.40 5.53
C ASP A 16 -12.86 -15.63 5.46
N TRP A 17 -13.59 -15.78 4.39
CA TRP A 17 -14.45 -16.92 4.14
C TRP A 17 -14.30 -17.45 2.72
N PRO A 18 -14.45 -18.76 2.49
CA PRO A 18 -14.39 -19.31 1.16
C PRO A 18 -15.68 -18.99 0.39
N ILE A 19 -15.56 -18.37 -0.77
CA ILE A 19 -16.64 -18.24 -1.74
C ILE A 19 -16.75 -19.54 -2.54
N PHE A 20 -15.63 -20.14 -2.87
CA PHE A 20 -15.55 -21.43 -3.56
C PHE A 20 -14.51 -22.33 -2.88
N SER A 21 -14.98 -23.52 -2.42
CA SER A 21 -14.12 -24.54 -1.84
C SER A 21 -14.30 -25.86 -2.58
N ALA A 22 -13.21 -26.55 -2.90
CA ALA A 22 -13.22 -27.89 -3.45
C ALA A 22 -12.30 -28.82 -2.63
N ASN A 23 -12.79 -30.01 -2.29
CA ASN A 23 -12.05 -31.00 -1.51
C ASN A 23 -11.48 -30.49 -0.17
N GLY A 24 -12.18 -29.55 0.50
CA GLY A 24 -11.72 -28.96 1.76
C GLY A 24 -10.64 -27.89 1.63
N TRP A 25 -10.21 -27.54 0.40
CA TRP A 25 -9.31 -26.44 0.13
C TRP A 25 -10.09 -25.19 -0.26
N TRP A 26 -9.69 -24.06 0.30
CA TRP A 26 -10.23 -22.75 -0.05
C TRP A 26 -9.58 -22.27 -1.35
N ILE A 27 -10.31 -22.33 -2.45
CA ILE A 27 -9.78 -21.93 -3.76
C ILE A 27 -9.95 -20.45 -3.99
N LEU A 28 -11.11 -19.90 -3.60
CA LEU A 28 -11.42 -18.48 -3.77
C LEU A 28 -12.02 -17.95 -2.48
N THR A 29 -11.35 -16.96 -1.90
CA THR A 29 -11.82 -16.29 -0.70
C THR A 29 -12.34 -14.89 -1.03
N ASN A 30 -13.10 -14.32 -0.10
CA ASN A 30 -13.65 -12.98 -0.20
C ASN A 30 -12.56 -11.94 -0.48
N HIS A 31 -11.45 -11.99 0.27
CA HIS A 31 -10.34 -11.04 0.09
C HIS A 31 -9.60 -11.22 -1.24
N MET A 32 -9.51 -12.45 -1.76
CA MET A 32 -8.94 -12.69 -3.09
C MET A 32 -9.78 -12.06 -4.20
N VAL A 33 -11.11 -12.13 -4.09
CA VAL A 33 -12.01 -11.46 -5.06
C VAL A 33 -11.82 -9.95 -5.04
N MET A 34 -11.69 -9.37 -3.85
CA MET A 34 -11.45 -7.92 -3.71
C MET A 34 -10.09 -7.51 -4.29
N MET A 35 -9.03 -8.32 -4.11
CA MET A 35 -7.73 -8.07 -4.75
C MET A 35 -7.81 -8.16 -6.29
N LEU A 36 -8.52 -9.17 -6.80
CA LEU A 36 -8.72 -9.31 -8.25
C LEU A 36 -9.53 -8.15 -8.83
N LEU A 37 -10.52 -7.67 -8.09
CA LEU A 37 -11.29 -6.48 -8.48
C LEU A 37 -10.41 -5.23 -8.50
N ALA A 38 -9.55 -5.03 -7.50
CA ALA A 38 -8.59 -3.93 -7.49
C ALA A 38 -7.62 -4.01 -8.68
N ALA A 39 -7.08 -5.19 -8.96
CA ALA A 39 -6.21 -5.42 -10.11
C ALA A 39 -6.94 -5.18 -11.45
N LEU A 40 -8.17 -5.65 -11.56
CA LEU A 40 -9.01 -5.42 -12.75
C LEU A 40 -9.25 -3.92 -12.98
N LEU A 41 -9.60 -3.18 -11.93
CA LEU A 41 -9.78 -1.73 -12.03
C LEU A 41 -8.50 -1.03 -12.50
N MET A 42 -7.34 -1.44 -12.01
CA MET A 42 -6.07 -0.92 -12.50
C MET A 42 -5.88 -1.19 -13.98
N VAL A 43 -6.09 -2.43 -14.44
CA VAL A 43 -5.94 -2.80 -15.83
C VAL A 43 -6.93 -2.06 -16.74
N LEU A 44 -8.10 -1.67 -16.25
CA LEU A 44 -9.08 -0.89 -17.00
C LEU A 44 -8.77 0.62 -17.02
N ILE A 45 -8.37 1.17 -15.88
CA ILE A 45 -8.18 2.63 -15.70
C ILE A 45 -6.88 3.09 -16.37
N PHE A 46 -5.75 2.41 -16.15
CA PHE A 46 -4.45 2.89 -16.64
C PHE A 46 -4.34 2.91 -18.16
N PRO A 47 -4.75 1.88 -18.92
CA PRO A 47 -4.75 1.93 -20.38
C PRO A 47 -5.69 3.01 -20.94
N ALA A 48 -6.82 3.28 -20.25
CA ALA A 48 -7.73 4.36 -20.66
C ALA A 48 -7.09 5.75 -20.52
N ILE A 49 -6.16 5.93 -19.58
CA ILE A 49 -5.37 7.15 -19.43
C ILE A 49 -4.32 7.22 -20.55
N THR A 50 -3.52 6.16 -20.73
CA THR A 50 -2.39 6.16 -21.66
C THR A 50 -2.81 6.28 -23.13
N ARG A 51 -3.94 5.68 -23.53
CA ARG A 51 -4.48 5.81 -24.90
C ARG A 51 -4.76 7.26 -25.28
N HIS A 52 -5.14 8.10 -24.34
CA HIS A 52 -5.41 9.51 -24.59
C HIS A 52 -4.17 10.28 -25.05
N TYR A 53 -2.99 9.90 -24.56
CA TYR A 53 -1.72 10.49 -25.01
C TYR A 53 -1.29 9.99 -26.40
N ALA A 54 -1.63 8.75 -26.74
CA ALA A 54 -1.33 8.19 -28.04
C ALA A 54 -2.10 8.92 -29.18
N ASP A 55 -3.26 9.48 -28.87
CA ASP A 55 -4.11 10.25 -29.83
C ASP A 55 -3.65 11.70 -30.04
N GLY A 56 -2.49 12.12 -29.49
CA GLY A 56 -1.93 13.47 -29.65
C GLY A 56 -2.68 14.59 -28.94
N LYS A 57 -3.63 14.29 -28.08
CA LYS A 57 -4.36 15.25 -27.26
C LYS A 57 -3.50 15.65 -26.05
N SER A 58 -3.06 16.91 -26.03
CA SER A 58 -1.96 17.37 -25.20
C SER A 58 -2.29 17.66 -23.73
N VAL A 59 -3.56 17.71 -23.32
CA VAL A 59 -3.94 18.03 -21.92
C VAL A 59 -5.09 17.16 -21.43
N PRO A 60 -4.85 16.30 -20.44
CA PRO A 60 -5.91 15.54 -19.81
C PRO A 60 -6.82 16.44 -18.97
N THR A 61 -8.12 16.15 -18.97
CA THR A 61 -9.13 16.90 -18.21
C THR A 61 -9.87 15.99 -17.23
N GLY A 62 -10.37 16.55 -16.11
CA GLY A 62 -11.18 15.84 -15.13
C GLY A 62 -10.41 14.78 -14.33
N SER A 63 -11.00 13.61 -14.14
CA SER A 63 -10.44 12.51 -13.33
C SER A 63 -9.09 11.99 -13.86
N ARG A 64 -8.84 12.08 -15.16
CA ARG A 64 -7.55 11.70 -15.74
C ARG A 64 -6.42 12.61 -15.27
N ASN A 65 -6.66 13.92 -15.25
CA ASN A 65 -5.71 14.90 -14.74
C ASN A 65 -5.38 14.67 -13.26
N PHE A 66 -6.38 14.27 -12.46
CA PHE A 66 -6.17 13.94 -11.06
C PHE A 66 -5.23 12.72 -10.87
N LEU A 67 -5.45 11.64 -11.60
CA LEU A 67 -4.58 10.46 -11.53
C LEU A 67 -3.18 10.75 -12.04
N GLU A 68 -3.07 11.52 -13.13
CA GLU A 68 -1.76 11.97 -13.64
C GLU A 68 -1.03 12.83 -12.63
N ALA A 69 -1.69 13.78 -11.98
CA ALA A 69 -1.07 14.62 -10.96
C ALA A 69 -0.49 13.78 -9.82
N ILE A 70 -1.19 12.72 -9.37
CA ILE A 70 -0.67 11.77 -8.37
C ILE A 70 0.57 11.03 -8.92
N MET A 71 0.51 10.54 -10.16
CA MET A 71 1.65 9.83 -10.78
C MET A 71 2.87 10.73 -10.90
N VAL A 72 2.69 11.98 -11.35
CA VAL A 72 3.75 12.99 -11.48
C VAL A 72 4.32 13.34 -10.10
N TYR A 73 3.46 13.55 -9.10
CA TYR A 73 3.89 13.80 -7.72
C TYR A 73 4.75 12.66 -7.19
N ILE A 74 4.30 11.40 -7.28
CA ILE A 74 5.07 10.25 -6.83
C ILE A 74 6.41 10.18 -7.56
N ARG A 75 6.43 10.41 -8.88
CA ARG A 75 7.67 10.36 -9.66
C ARG A 75 8.65 11.45 -9.26
N ASN A 76 8.21 12.71 -9.21
CA ASN A 76 9.09 13.88 -9.10
C ASN A 76 9.46 14.20 -7.64
N ASP A 77 8.50 14.09 -6.73
CA ASP A 77 8.67 14.53 -5.34
C ASP A 77 9.03 13.38 -4.38
N VAL A 78 8.72 12.12 -4.76
CA VAL A 78 8.98 10.95 -3.92
C VAL A 78 10.13 10.10 -4.45
N VAL A 79 10.07 9.72 -5.73
CA VAL A 79 10.99 8.70 -6.29
C VAL A 79 12.27 9.33 -6.82
N LYS A 80 12.17 10.40 -7.60
CA LYS A 80 13.31 11.05 -8.25
C LYS A 80 14.37 11.59 -7.27
N PRO A 81 14.00 12.19 -6.12
CA PRO A 81 14.99 12.64 -5.13
C PRO A 81 15.82 11.49 -4.52
N VAL A 82 15.28 10.27 -4.52
CA VAL A 82 15.92 9.08 -3.93
C VAL A 82 16.71 8.27 -4.97
N LEU A 83 16.12 8.06 -6.15
CA LEU A 83 16.67 7.17 -7.19
C LEU A 83 17.44 7.91 -8.30
N GLY A 84 17.33 9.24 -8.39
CA GLY A 84 17.99 10.03 -9.43
C GLY A 84 17.72 9.50 -10.84
N ASP A 85 18.79 9.24 -11.60
CA ASP A 85 18.71 8.76 -13.00
C ASP A 85 18.12 7.34 -13.13
N LYS A 86 18.09 6.56 -12.05
CA LYS A 86 17.51 5.21 -12.04
C LYS A 86 16.00 5.20 -11.85
N THR A 87 15.37 6.37 -11.70
CA THR A 87 13.92 6.53 -11.49
C THR A 87 13.10 5.76 -12.52
N ASP A 88 13.43 5.90 -13.81
CA ASP A 88 12.64 5.32 -14.90
C ASP A 88 12.64 3.78 -14.90
N ASN A 89 13.63 3.15 -14.28
CA ASN A 89 13.69 1.69 -14.17
C ASN A 89 12.71 1.12 -13.14
N TYR A 90 12.35 1.89 -12.12
CA TYR A 90 11.55 1.41 -10.98
C TYR A 90 10.19 2.09 -10.86
N ILE A 91 9.97 3.21 -11.56
CA ILE A 91 8.77 4.02 -11.40
C ILE A 91 7.48 3.24 -11.74
N SER A 92 7.50 2.41 -12.76
CA SER A 92 6.34 1.59 -13.16
C SER A 92 5.93 0.62 -12.06
N TYR A 93 6.90 -0.01 -11.39
CA TYR A 93 6.66 -0.88 -10.25
C TYR A 93 6.09 -0.11 -9.05
N LEU A 94 6.68 1.06 -8.74
CA LEU A 94 6.27 1.89 -7.61
C LEU A 94 4.87 2.48 -7.80
N TRP A 95 4.50 2.90 -9.02
CA TRP A 95 3.13 3.30 -9.35
C TRP A 95 2.16 2.13 -9.18
N THR A 96 2.51 0.96 -9.69
CA THR A 96 1.68 -0.24 -9.54
C THR A 96 1.45 -0.57 -8.07
N LEU A 97 2.50 -0.54 -7.26
CA LEU A 97 2.44 -0.81 -5.83
C LEU A 97 1.53 0.20 -5.10
N PHE A 98 1.74 1.49 -5.36
CA PHE A 98 0.94 2.56 -4.76
C PHE A 98 -0.55 2.42 -5.08
N PHE A 99 -0.88 2.35 -6.36
CA PHE A 99 -2.27 2.30 -6.79
C PHE A 99 -2.95 0.99 -6.42
N PHE A 100 -2.24 -0.12 -6.43
CA PHE A 100 -2.79 -1.40 -5.99
C PHE A 100 -3.21 -1.36 -4.52
N ILE A 101 -2.34 -0.88 -3.64
CA ILE A 101 -2.66 -0.74 -2.22
C ILE A 101 -3.79 0.27 -2.03
N LEU A 102 -3.74 1.40 -2.72
CA LEU A 102 -4.76 2.44 -2.65
C LEU A 102 -6.13 1.91 -3.09
N PHE A 103 -6.22 1.20 -4.22
CA PHE A 103 -7.48 0.62 -4.69
C PHE A 103 -7.99 -0.48 -3.76
N CYS A 104 -7.13 -1.35 -3.24
CA CYS A 104 -7.53 -2.35 -2.24
C CYS A 104 -8.13 -1.67 -1.00
N ASN A 105 -7.54 -0.59 -0.52
CA ASN A 105 -8.01 0.15 0.65
C ASN A 105 -9.33 0.88 0.35
N ILE A 106 -9.43 1.59 -0.77
CA ILE A 106 -10.65 2.33 -1.14
C ILE A 106 -11.82 1.38 -1.39
N LEU A 107 -11.59 0.26 -2.09
CA LEU A 107 -12.63 -0.74 -2.33
C LEU A 107 -13.17 -1.30 -1.01
N GLY A 108 -12.32 -1.47 -0.02
CA GLY A 108 -12.74 -1.94 1.30
C GLY A 108 -13.61 -0.93 2.07
N LEU A 109 -13.48 0.36 1.79
CA LEU A 109 -14.32 1.41 2.40
C LEU A 109 -15.69 1.54 1.72
N LEU A 110 -15.83 1.02 0.49
CA LEU A 110 -17.10 1.07 -0.21
C LEU A 110 -18.02 -0.06 0.27
N PRO A 111 -19.32 0.21 0.48
CA PRO A 111 -20.30 -0.80 0.86
C PRO A 111 -20.66 -1.73 -0.32
N ILE A 112 -19.68 -2.48 -0.81
CA ILE A 112 -19.82 -3.38 -1.95
C ILE A 112 -20.75 -4.56 -1.63
N ASP A 113 -20.92 -4.89 -0.36
CA ASP A 113 -21.88 -5.87 0.16
C ASP A 113 -23.31 -5.61 -0.27
N LEU A 114 -23.74 -4.33 -0.27
CA LEU A 114 -25.06 -3.92 -0.74
C LEU A 114 -25.24 -4.24 -2.22
N LEU A 115 -24.20 -4.03 -3.02
CA LEU A 115 -24.24 -4.27 -4.46
C LEU A 115 -24.19 -5.78 -4.77
N THR A 116 -23.26 -6.51 -4.15
CA THR A 116 -23.04 -7.93 -4.43
C THR A 116 -24.09 -8.83 -3.79
N GLY A 117 -24.48 -8.55 -2.55
CA GLY A 117 -25.46 -9.35 -1.81
C GLY A 117 -26.90 -9.10 -2.25
N LYS A 118 -27.32 -7.83 -2.28
CA LYS A 118 -28.74 -7.50 -2.59
C LYS A 118 -29.07 -7.46 -4.08
N ILE A 119 -28.14 -7.03 -4.92
CA ILE A 119 -28.40 -6.83 -6.35
C ILE A 119 -27.98 -8.07 -7.17
N LEU A 120 -26.81 -8.63 -6.92
CA LEU A 120 -26.27 -9.75 -7.69
C LEU A 120 -26.53 -11.11 -7.05
N GLY A 121 -27.00 -11.16 -5.79
CA GLY A 121 -27.23 -12.43 -5.07
C GLY A 121 -25.95 -13.25 -4.84
N LEU A 122 -24.79 -12.61 -4.96
CA LEU A 122 -23.47 -13.23 -4.76
C LEU A 122 -23.06 -13.07 -3.28
N GLY A 123 -22.78 -14.17 -2.61
CA GLY A 123 -22.33 -14.15 -1.22
C GLY A 123 -22.76 -15.35 -0.42
N HIS A 124 -22.31 -15.46 0.82
CA HIS A 124 -22.65 -16.55 1.73
C HIS A 124 -23.77 -16.10 2.68
N HIS A 125 -24.82 -16.93 2.86
CA HIS A 125 -25.98 -16.63 3.73
C HIS A 125 -26.70 -15.30 3.48
N GLY A 126 -26.73 -14.79 2.22
CA GLY A 126 -27.41 -13.53 1.88
C GLY A 126 -26.59 -12.27 2.15
N ASN A 127 -25.38 -12.40 2.65
CA ASN A 127 -24.42 -11.31 2.75
C ASN A 127 -23.57 -11.27 1.47
N GLY A 128 -23.35 -10.07 0.92
CA GLY A 128 -22.54 -9.87 -0.28
C GLY A 128 -21.05 -10.16 -0.07
N ILE A 129 -20.28 -9.97 -1.12
CA ILE A 129 -18.82 -9.95 -1.04
C ILE A 129 -18.43 -8.62 -0.41
N TYR A 130 -17.74 -8.65 0.73
CA TYR A 130 -17.35 -7.45 1.47
C TYR A 130 -16.00 -7.64 2.19
N GLY A 131 -15.50 -6.56 2.75
CA GLY A 131 -14.26 -6.52 3.50
C GLY A 131 -13.09 -5.96 2.68
N THR A 132 -12.18 -5.35 3.40
CA THR A 132 -10.96 -4.80 2.81
C THR A 132 -9.95 -5.92 2.61
N ALA A 133 -9.48 -6.16 1.38
CA ALA A 133 -8.45 -7.16 1.13
C ALA A 133 -7.23 -6.98 2.05
N THR A 134 -6.87 -5.74 2.33
CA THR A 134 -5.74 -5.36 3.19
C THR A 134 -6.01 -5.46 4.70
N SER A 135 -7.25 -5.73 5.15
CA SER A 135 -7.51 -6.10 6.55
C SER A 135 -7.00 -7.49 6.88
N ASN A 136 -6.85 -8.35 5.88
CA ASN A 136 -6.25 -9.66 6.05
C ASN A 136 -4.72 -9.52 6.14
N PHE A 137 -4.18 -9.92 7.29
CA PHE A 137 -2.73 -9.87 7.56
C PHE A 137 -1.91 -10.66 6.51
N TRP A 138 -2.41 -11.78 6.01
CA TRP A 138 -1.71 -12.59 5.01
C TRP A 138 -1.57 -11.88 3.66
N VAL A 139 -2.57 -11.09 3.27
CA VAL A 139 -2.51 -10.27 2.06
C VAL A 139 -1.43 -9.19 2.19
N THR A 140 -1.45 -8.46 3.30
CA THR A 140 -0.46 -7.39 3.54
C THR A 140 0.94 -7.93 3.75
N ALA A 141 1.08 -9.09 4.41
CA ALA A 141 2.34 -9.80 4.56
C ALA A 141 2.89 -10.25 3.19
N THR A 142 2.04 -10.78 2.31
CA THR A 142 2.45 -11.16 0.95
C THR A 142 2.95 -9.94 0.15
N LEU A 143 2.27 -8.81 0.21
CA LEU A 143 2.73 -7.57 -0.42
C LEU A 143 4.08 -7.11 0.13
N ALA A 144 4.28 -7.20 1.44
CA ALA A 144 5.55 -6.88 2.09
C ALA A 144 6.68 -7.82 1.65
N VAL A 145 6.40 -9.12 1.52
CA VAL A 145 7.36 -10.11 1.00
C VAL A 145 7.71 -9.85 -0.45
N VAL A 146 6.72 -9.55 -1.31
CA VAL A 146 6.98 -9.19 -2.71
C VAL A 146 7.87 -7.96 -2.80
N ALA A 147 7.56 -6.90 -2.05
CA ALA A 147 8.40 -5.69 -2.01
C ALA A 147 9.82 -6.02 -1.52
N PHE A 148 9.95 -6.83 -0.48
CA PHE A 148 11.26 -7.27 0.04
C PHE A 148 12.05 -8.04 -1.02
N VAL A 149 11.43 -8.99 -1.73
CA VAL A 149 12.09 -9.74 -2.82
C VAL A 149 12.56 -8.81 -3.93
N VAL A 150 11.74 -7.84 -4.35
CA VAL A 150 12.14 -6.85 -5.37
C VAL A 150 13.33 -6.03 -4.90
N ILE A 151 13.37 -5.61 -3.64
CA ILE A 151 14.50 -4.86 -3.05
C ILE A 151 15.77 -5.72 -3.08
N GLN A 152 15.70 -6.99 -2.66
CA GLN A 152 16.85 -7.89 -2.65
C GLN A 152 17.37 -8.19 -4.04
N LEU A 153 16.47 -8.46 -5.00
CA LEU A 153 16.85 -8.68 -6.40
C LEU A 153 17.50 -7.44 -7.02
N THR A 154 17.00 -6.25 -6.67
CA THR A 154 17.62 -4.98 -7.07
C THR A 154 19.04 -4.84 -6.51
N GLY A 155 19.22 -5.16 -5.23
CA GLY A 155 20.53 -5.17 -4.59
C GLY A 155 21.52 -6.11 -5.28
N ILE A 156 21.12 -7.35 -5.51
CA ILE A 156 21.96 -8.35 -6.20
C ILE A 156 22.31 -7.90 -7.63
N LYS A 157 21.32 -7.34 -8.35
CA LYS A 157 21.51 -6.87 -9.74
C LYS A 157 22.49 -5.70 -9.83
N ASN A 158 22.41 -4.75 -8.89
CA ASN A 158 23.21 -3.52 -8.93
C ASN A 158 24.60 -3.68 -8.29
N LEU A 159 24.69 -4.41 -7.17
CA LEU A 159 25.91 -4.54 -6.38
C LEU A 159 26.68 -5.84 -6.69
N GLY A 160 26.05 -6.80 -7.38
CA GLY A 160 26.52 -8.16 -7.47
C GLY A 160 26.41 -8.90 -6.12
N ILE A 161 26.64 -10.21 -6.12
CA ILE A 161 26.48 -11.04 -4.91
C ILE A 161 27.47 -10.62 -3.80
N ALA A 162 28.72 -10.31 -4.17
CA ALA A 162 29.75 -9.92 -3.21
C ALA A 162 29.48 -8.53 -2.61
N GLY A 163 29.07 -7.55 -3.42
CA GLY A 163 28.70 -6.21 -2.97
C GLY A 163 27.44 -6.22 -2.11
N TRP A 164 26.46 -6.99 -2.53
CA TRP A 164 25.23 -7.21 -1.76
C TRP A 164 25.54 -7.82 -0.38
N ALA A 165 26.39 -8.85 -0.29
CA ALA A 165 26.80 -9.43 0.99
C ALA A 165 27.57 -8.43 1.87
N LYS A 166 28.45 -7.60 1.28
CA LYS A 166 29.15 -6.53 2.00
C LYS A 166 28.20 -5.45 2.52
N HIS A 167 27.10 -5.18 1.84
CA HIS A 167 26.09 -4.22 2.28
C HIS A 167 25.56 -4.56 3.68
N PHE A 168 25.38 -5.85 4.01
CA PHE A 168 24.97 -6.27 5.35
C PHE A 168 25.99 -6.02 6.45
N LEU A 169 27.24 -5.76 6.10
CA LEU A 169 28.24 -5.35 7.08
C LEU A 169 28.16 -3.85 7.42
N GLY A 170 27.42 -3.04 6.63
CA GLY A 170 27.28 -1.61 6.89
C GLY A 170 28.59 -0.83 6.95
N GLY A 171 29.66 -1.30 6.27
CA GLY A 171 31.01 -0.73 6.37
C GLY A 171 31.79 -1.13 7.62
N ALA A 172 31.24 -1.98 8.48
CA ALA A 172 31.91 -2.43 9.70
C ALA A 172 33.02 -3.46 9.38
N PRO A 173 34.07 -3.58 10.25
CA PRO A 173 35.09 -4.60 10.13
C PRO A 173 34.49 -6.02 10.16
N VAL A 174 35.09 -6.94 9.40
CA VAL A 174 34.58 -8.30 9.24
C VAL A 174 34.40 -9.08 10.55
N PHE A 175 35.15 -8.76 11.59
CA PHE A 175 34.99 -9.41 12.91
C PHE A 175 33.66 -9.09 13.59
N LEU A 176 32.98 -7.98 13.23
CA LEU A 176 31.64 -7.62 13.73
C LEU A 176 30.51 -8.24 12.89
N ALA A 177 30.82 -8.92 11.79
CA ALA A 177 29.84 -9.55 10.91
C ALA A 177 28.81 -10.45 11.64
N PRO A 178 29.19 -11.29 12.65
CA PRO A 178 28.22 -12.13 13.34
C PRO A 178 27.11 -11.37 14.07
N ILE A 179 27.35 -10.11 14.43
CA ILE A 179 26.37 -9.24 15.09
C ILE A 179 25.67 -8.34 14.07
N MET A 180 26.42 -7.74 13.15
CA MET A 180 25.88 -6.76 12.19
C MET A 180 24.93 -7.39 11.18
N ILE A 181 25.26 -8.55 10.63
CA ILE A 181 24.42 -9.22 9.64
C ILE A 181 23.02 -9.55 10.18
N PRO A 182 22.85 -10.19 11.35
CA PRO A 182 21.54 -10.42 11.92
C PRO A 182 20.76 -9.13 12.20
N VAL A 183 21.41 -8.08 12.71
CA VAL A 183 20.78 -6.80 13.02
C VAL A 183 20.28 -6.12 11.75
N GLU A 184 21.09 -6.10 10.68
CA GLU A 184 20.71 -5.51 9.39
C GLU A 184 19.54 -6.28 8.75
N ILE A 185 19.60 -7.62 8.73
CA ILE A 185 18.50 -8.46 8.23
C ILE A 185 17.22 -8.22 9.02
N LEU A 186 17.30 -8.17 10.36
CA LEU A 186 16.14 -7.85 11.20
C LEU A 186 15.61 -6.45 10.90
N GLY A 187 16.48 -5.45 10.75
CA GLY A 187 16.09 -4.08 10.40
C GLY A 187 15.33 -3.99 9.08
N MET A 188 15.81 -4.72 8.05
CA MET A 188 15.16 -4.80 6.74
C MET A 188 13.81 -5.53 6.79
N LEU A 189 13.67 -6.53 7.66
CA LEU A 189 12.44 -7.32 7.77
C LEU A 189 11.37 -6.65 8.64
N VAL A 190 11.79 -6.01 9.73
CA VAL A 190 10.87 -5.36 10.71
C VAL A 190 10.11 -4.20 10.07
N LYS A 191 10.72 -3.43 9.19
CA LYS A 191 10.08 -2.26 8.57
C LYS A 191 8.89 -2.63 7.68
N PRO A 192 9.00 -3.53 6.67
CA PRO A 192 7.85 -4.00 5.89
C PRO A 192 6.80 -4.72 6.76
N PHE A 193 7.25 -5.50 7.75
CA PHE A 193 6.36 -6.18 8.69
C PHE A 193 5.54 -5.19 9.50
N SER A 194 6.17 -4.16 10.08
CA SER A 194 5.48 -3.10 10.83
C SER A 194 4.45 -2.38 9.96
N LEU A 195 4.77 -2.16 8.68
CA LEU A 195 3.85 -1.56 7.72
C LEU A 195 2.64 -2.45 7.44
N ALA A 196 2.87 -3.76 7.26
CA ALA A 196 1.81 -4.73 7.04
C ALA A 196 0.87 -4.83 8.25
N VAL A 197 1.43 -4.91 9.46
CA VAL A 197 0.65 -4.91 10.72
C VAL A 197 -0.17 -3.64 10.87
N ARG A 198 0.41 -2.47 10.60
CA ARG A 198 -0.29 -1.18 10.68
C ARG A 198 -1.47 -1.14 9.72
N LEU A 199 -1.28 -1.59 8.48
CA LEU A 199 -2.34 -1.61 7.48
C LEU A 199 -3.48 -2.52 7.92
N ALA A 200 -3.19 -3.76 8.29
CA ALA A 200 -4.19 -4.71 8.75
C ALA A 200 -4.91 -4.22 10.02
N ALA A 201 -4.17 -3.72 11.01
CA ALA A 201 -4.73 -3.24 12.28
C ALA A 201 -5.65 -2.02 12.10
N ASN A 202 -5.23 -1.02 11.30
CA ASN A 202 -6.04 0.18 11.09
C ASN A 202 -7.34 -0.14 10.36
N MET A 203 -7.30 -0.97 9.30
CA MET A 203 -8.50 -1.37 8.58
C MET A 203 -9.45 -2.19 9.44
N THR A 204 -8.91 -3.16 10.20
CA THR A 204 -9.71 -3.97 11.13
C THR A 204 -10.35 -3.12 12.22
N ALA A 205 -9.58 -2.23 12.85
CA ALA A 205 -10.07 -1.36 13.91
C ALA A 205 -11.15 -0.39 13.41
N GLY A 206 -10.99 0.19 12.23
CA GLY A 206 -11.95 1.11 11.63
C GLY A 206 -13.29 0.44 11.36
N HIS A 207 -13.30 -0.74 10.73
CA HIS A 207 -14.52 -1.51 10.49
C HIS A 207 -15.24 -1.91 11.79
N ILE A 208 -14.49 -2.35 12.81
CA ILE A 208 -15.06 -2.67 14.12
C ILE A 208 -15.66 -1.43 14.77
N LEU A 209 -14.95 -0.30 14.74
CA LEU A 209 -15.42 0.95 15.35
C LEU A 209 -16.69 1.47 14.66
N LEU A 210 -16.74 1.41 13.33
CA LEU A 210 -17.92 1.78 12.55
C LEU A 210 -19.13 0.89 12.92
N ALA A 211 -18.93 -0.42 13.00
CA ALA A 211 -19.98 -1.36 13.38
C ALA A 211 -20.49 -1.12 14.82
N VAL A 212 -19.61 -0.80 15.76
CA VAL A 212 -19.98 -0.45 17.16
C VAL A 212 -20.82 0.83 17.20
N VAL A 213 -20.41 1.87 16.47
CA VAL A 213 -21.14 3.15 16.41
C VAL A 213 -22.55 2.95 15.84
N ILE A 214 -22.69 2.16 14.77
CA ILE A 214 -24.00 1.81 14.20
C ILE A 214 -24.80 0.97 15.20
N GLY A 215 -24.17 0.05 15.92
CA GLY A 215 -24.78 -0.77 16.95
C GLY A 215 -25.41 0.04 18.10
N PHE A 216 -24.79 1.16 18.48
CA PHE A 216 -25.36 2.06 19.49
C PHE A 216 -26.71 2.65 19.07
N VAL A 217 -26.88 3.00 17.79
CA VAL A 217 -28.16 3.48 17.26
C VAL A 217 -29.25 2.41 17.39
N ALA A 218 -28.93 1.18 17.01
CA ALA A 218 -29.84 0.06 17.09
C ALA A 218 -30.23 -0.25 18.54
N MET A 219 -29.27 -0.22 19.46
CA MET A 219 -29.53 -0.45 20.89
C MET A 219 -30.35 0.65 21.53
N ALA A 220 -30.11 1.92 21.20
CA ALA A 220 -30.89 3.05 21.69
C ALA A 220 -32.34 3.02 21.16
N THR A 221 -32.51 2.63 19.89
CA THR A 221 -33.86 2.49 19.31
C THR A 221 -34.66 1.38 19.96
N SER A 222 -34.01 0.25 20.30
CA SER A 222 -34.69 -0.87 20.97
C SER A 222 -34.97 -0.61 22.44
N GLY A 223 -34.16 0.18 23.16
CA GLY A 223 -34.32 0.48 24.59
C GLY A 223 -35.23 1.63 24.90
N ILE A 224 -35.12 2.74 24.20
CA ILE A 224 -35.83 4.01 24.49
C ILE A 224 -36.86 4.35 23.39
N GLY A 225 -36.95 3.51 22.36
CA GLY A 225 -37.85 3.75 21.23
C GLY A 225 -37.25 4.75 20.22
N MET A 226 -38.14 5.30 19.37
CA MET A 226 -37.73 6.17 18.25
C MET A 226 -37.03 7.44 18.73
N THR A 227 -37.41 8.00 19.87
CA THR A 227 -36.78 9.19 20.46
C THR A 227 -35.34 8.92 20.87
N GLY A 228 -35.06 7.76 21.48
CA GLY A 228 -33.69 7.33 21.79
C GLY A 228 -32.83 7.09 20.53
N GLY A 229 -33.45 6.52 19.50
CA GLY A 229 -32.81 6.34 18.19
C GLY A 229 -32.38 7.66 17.56
N PHE A 230 -33.19 8.71 17.60
CA PHE A 230 -32.82 10.03 17.09
C PHE A 230 -31.73 10.72 17.93
N LEU A 231 -31.86 10.65 19.28
CA LEU A 231 -30.92 11.30 20.18
C LEU A 231 -29.47 10.73 20.03
N VAL A 232 -29.37 9.42 19.89
CA VAL A 232 -28.07 8.74 19.69
C VAL A 232 -27.69 8.70 18.20
N GLY A 233 -28.67 8.66 17.30
CA GLY A 233 -28.42 8.52 15.86
C GLY A 233 -27.67 9.69 15.25
N ILE A 234 -28.01 10.94 15.58
CA ILE A 234 -27.33 12.12 15.03
C ILE A 234 -25.83 12.14 15.38
N PRO A 235 -25.42 12.03 16.67
CA PRO A 235 -24.01 12.00 17.00
C PRO A 235 -23.30 10.74 16.45
N SER A 236 -24.00 9.59 16.36
CA SER A 236 -23.43 8.38 15.78
C SER A 236 -23.16 8.53 14.28
N VAL A 237 -24.04 9.14 13.52
CA VAL A 237 -23.82 9.41 12.09
C VAL A 237 -22.66 10.37 11.90
N LEU A 238 -22.56 11.44 12.68
CA LEU A 238 -21.42 12.36 12.63
C LEU A 238 -20.11 11.65 12.98
N GLY A 239 -20.13 10.81 14.01
CA GLY A 239 -19.01 9.97 14.40
C GLY A 239 -18.61 8.99 13.28
N ALA A 240 -19.56 8.30 12.67
CA ALA A 240 -19.31 7.39 11.56
C ALA A 240 -18.70 8.09 10.36
N VAL A 241 -19.19 9.28 9.98
CA VAL A 241 -18.60 10.09 8.90
C VAL A 241 -17.15 10.49 9.26
N GLY A 242 -16.90 10.91 10.50
CA GLY A 242 -15.56 11.23 10.98
C GLY A 242 -14.60 10.03 10.88
N ILE A 243 -15.06 8.84 11.26
CA ILE A 243 -14.30 7.59 11.15
C ILE A 243 -14.02 7.27 9.67
N MET A 244 -14.99 7.36 8.77
CA MET A 244 -14.82 7.10 7.35
C MET A 244 -13.81 8.06 6.70
N VAL A 245 -13.83 9.34 7.07
CA VAL A 245 -12.83 10.32 6.59
C VAL A 245 -11.43 9.97 7.10
N LEU A 246 -11.32 9.58 8.36
CA LEU A 246 -10.05 9.13 8.95
C LEU A 246 -9.55 7.87 8.26
N GLU A 247 -10.40 6.87 8.02
CA GLU A 247 -10.03 5.65 7.29
C GLU A 247 -9.56 5.95 5.87
N LEU A 248 -10.24 6.85 5.15
CA LEU A 248 -9.83 7.29 3.82
C LEU A 248 -8.43 7.96 3.84
N PHE A 249 -8.20 8.82 4.84
CA PHE A 249 -6.89 9.44 5.02
C PHE A 249 -5.80 8.41 5.29
N VAL A 250 -6.06 7.46 6.19
CA VAL A 250 -5.13 6.38 6.50
C VAL A 250 -4.89 5.48 5.27
N ALA A 251 -5.92 5.21 4.47
CA ALA A 251 -5.81 4.43 3.24
C ALA A 251 -4.80 5.03 2.25
N VAL A 252 -4.89 6.35 2.03
CA VAL A 252 -3.96 7.10 1.16
C VAL A 252 -2.56 7.14 1.76
N LEU A 253 -2.48 7.50 3.05
CA LEU A 253 -1.21 7.61 3.77
C LEU A 253 -0.47 6.28 3.79
N GLN A 254 -1.17 5.17 3.94
CA GLN A 254 -0.55 3.85 3.99
C GLN A 254 0.00 3.41 2.63
N ALA A 255 -0.73 3.68 1.54
CA ALA A 255 -0.22 3.44 0.18
C ALA A 255 1.04 4.28 -0.09
N TYR A 256 1.02 5.54 0.34
CA TYR A 256 2.16 6.45 0.24
C TYR A 256 3.38 5.94 1.04
N LEU A 257 3.19 5.62 2.33
CA LEU A 257 4.28 5.15 3.19
C LEU A 257 4.90 3.85 2.68
N PHE A 258 4.08 2.92 2.19
CA PHE A 258 4.58 1.66 1.65
C PHE A 258 5.46 1.90 0.42
N THR A 259 4.99 2.74 -0.50
CA THR A 259 5.74 3.10 -1.72
C THR A 259 7.00 3.89 -1.39
N PHE A 260 6.93 4.86 -0.48
CA PHE A 260 8.05 5.67 -0.05
C PHE A 260 9.16 4.83 0.60
N LEU A 261 8.81 3.95 1.54
CA LEU A 261 9.80 3.07 2.17
C LEU A 261 10.42 2.08 1.17
N THR A 262 9.61 1.53 0.27
CA THR A 262 10.12 0.68 -0.81
C THR A 262 11.11 1.45 -1.69
N THR A 263 10.79 2.70 -2.04
CA THR A 263 11.68 3.59 -2.79
C THR A 263 13.00 3.84 -2.05
N LEU A 264 12.95 4.14 -0.75
CA LEU A 264 14.15 4.35 0.06
C LEU A 264 15.05 3.11 0.09
N PHE A 265 14.48 1.91 0.25
CA PHE A 265 15.26 0.69 0.25
C PHE A 265 15.87 0.37 -1.11
N ILE A 266 15.12 0.58 -2.20
CA ILE A 266 15.67 0.46 -3.55
C ILE A 266 16.81 1.47 -3.74
N GLY A 267 16.64 2.71 -3.25
CA GLY A 267 17.67 3.76 -3.30
C GLY A 267 18.95 3.37 -2.56
N GLN A 268 18.84 2.82 -1.36
CA GLN A 268 19.99 2.33 -0.59
C GLN A 268 20.75 1.25 -1.35
N MET A 269 20.03 0.33 -2.02
CA MET A 269 20.64 -0.73 -2.83
C MET A 269 21.14 -0.22 -4.18
N ALA A 270 20.71 0.95 -4.64
CA ALA A 270 21.10 1.54 -5.90
C ALA A 270 22.28 2.53 -5.77
N ALA A 271 22.48 3.16 -4.61
CA ALA A 271 23.41 4.28 -4.41
C ALA A 271 24.88 3.89 -4.26
N HIS A 272 25.24 2.61 -4.08
CA HIS A 272 26.59 2.17 -3.73
C HIS A 272 27.63 2.18 -4.87
N HIS A 273 27.30 2.71 -6.05
CA HIS A 273 28.26 2.84 -7.16
C HIS A 273 28.94 4.22 -7.29
N GLY A 274 28.74 5.14 -6.34
CA GLY A 274 29.20 6.53 -6.46
C GLY A 274 30.40 6.93 -5.61
N HIS A 275 31.01 6.02 -4.83
CA HIS A 275 32.06 6.44 -3.87
C HIS A 275 33.44 5.74 -4.00
N ASP A 276 33.67 4.98 -5.05
CA ASP A 276 35.01 4.38 -5.30
C ASP A 276 35.69 4.96 -6.55
N ASP A 277 35.70 6.29 -6.71
CA ASP A 277 36.67 6.97 -7.56
C ASP A 277 37.53 7.95 -6.73
N PRO A 278 38.66 7.49 -6.15
CA PRO A 278 39.66 8.38 -5.53
C PRO A 278 40.75 8.76 -6.53
N HIS A 279 40.42 9.10 -7.75
CA HIS A 279 41.38 9.69 -8.70
C HIS A 279 40.86 11.04 -9.22
N HIS A 280 40.87 12.05 -8.35
CA HIS A 280 41.24 13.37 -8.80
C HIS A 280 42.78 13.36 -8.98
N ASP A 281 43.23 13.16 -10.20
CA ASP A 281 44.56 13.51 -10.61
C ASP A 281 44.78 15.01 -10.32
N GLU A 282 45.44 15.29 -9.22
CA GLU A 282 46.20 16.52 -9.07
C GLU A 282 47.22 16.52 -10.20
N ASN A 283 47.01 17.32 -11.21
CA ASN A 283 48.00 17.69 -12.20
C ASN A 283 48.82 18.87 -11.64
N PRO A 284 50.03 18.64 -11.06
CA PRO A 284 50.93 19.70 -10.65
C PRO A 284 51.84 20.03 -11.82
N GLY A 285 51.54 21.13 -12.52
CA GLY A 285 52.63 21.65 -13.34
C GLY A 285 52.23 22.25 -14.68
N HIS A 286 51.77 23.48 -14.71
CA HIS A 286 52.11 24.42 -15.76
C HIS A 286 52.88 25.59 -15.16
N PRO A 287 54.17 25.76 -15.45
CA PRO A 287 54.89 26.98 -15.11
C PRO A 287 54.40 28.10 -16.03
N GLN A 288 53.95 29.19 -15.41
CA GLN A 288 53.67 30.44 -16.12
C GLN A 288 54.95 30.96 -16.75
N ALA A 289 54.97 31.02 -18.08
CA ALA A 289 55.97 31.74 -18.83
C ALA A 289 55.75 33.25 -18.65
N VAL A 290 56.64 33.86 -17.90
CA VAL A 290 56.86 35.29 -17.88
C VAL A 290 57.38 35.72 -19.25
N SER A 291 56.61 36.50 -20.03
CA SER A 291 57.12 37.31 -21.13
C SER A 291 56.94 38.77 -20.75
N GLY A 292 58.06 39.39 -20.35
CA GLY A 292 58.20 40.84 -20.43
C GLY A 292 58.28 41.29 -21.89
N HIS A 293 57.58 42.33 -22.20
CA HIS A 293 57.93 43.56 -22.91
C HIS A 293 56.71 44.42 -23.00
#